data_5ba68fd589cd9b81ba79d5c212b40b9f
#
_entry.id   5ba68fd589cd9b81ba79d5c212b40b9f
#
_cell.length_a   1.000
_cell.length_b   1.000
_cell.length_c   1.000
_cell.angle_alpha   90.00
_cell.angle_beta   90.00
_cell.angle_gamma   90.00
#
_symmetry.space_group_name_H-M   'P 1'
#
loop_
_entity.id
_entity.type
_entity.pdbx_description
1 polymer ?
#
loop_
_entity_poly.entity_id
_entity_poly.type
_entity_poly.pdbx_seq_one_letter_code
_entity_poly.pdbx_strand_id
1 'polypeptide(L)'
;IAFSDFYNENHKPTDDFNSVFFDEWDFKQWNLFYNFMADCLQVYHKYGIVKSPQDKLELRRLRQTMGEVFLGWADEYYSVSEEFDPSKSVWPDDCNLGRRISKKDLYNHFLDNNPRERTYTPITNFKKKLKAYAKYKRYAFNPAKLGKDDKAGGIEYVCLDRRSKHG
;
A
#
# COMPACT_ATOMS: atom_id res chain seq x y z
N ILE A 1 -8.42 8.24 -8.64
CA ILE A 1 -7.39 9.25 -8.90
C ILE A 1 -7.52 10.27 -7.78
N ALA A 2 -6.45 10.54 -7.03
CA ALA A 2 -6.43 11.64 -6.09
C ALA A 2 -5.95 12.88 -6.87
N PHE A 3 -6.81 13.85 -7.03
CA PHE A 3 -6.45 15.16 -7.55
C PHE A 3 -5.79 15.98 -6.42
N SER A 4 -5.03 17.00 -6.79
CA SER A 4 -4.51 17.97 -5.84
C SER A 4 -5.68 18.67 -5.14
N ASP A 5 -5.55 18.97 -3.85
CA ASP A 5 -6.53 19.75 -3.09
C ASP A 5 -6.48 21.26 -3.40
N PHE A 6 -5.67 21.64 -4.41
CA PHE A 6 -5.55 23.02 -4.87
C PHE A 6 -6.91 23.59 -5.32
N TYR A 7 -7.64 22.81 -6.12
CA TYR A 7 -9.03 23.16 -6.46
C TYR A 7 -9.98 22.44 -5.49
N ASN A 8 -10.88 23.20 -4.89
CA ASN A 8 -11.85 22.76 -3.90
C ASN A 8 -13.14 23.59 -4.02
N GLU A 9 -14.06 23.49 -3.06
CA GLU A 9 -15.33 24.25 -3.08
C GLU A 9 -15.14 25.77 -3.03
N ASN A 10 -14.05 26.24 -2.45
CA ASN A 10 -13.73 27.67 -2.27
C ASN A 10 -12.77 28.22 -3.34
N HIS A 11 -12.14 27.35 -4.13
CA HIS A 11 -11.20 27.73 -5.18
C HIS A 11 -11.38 26.81 -6.40
N LYS A 12 -12.08 27.32 -7.39
CA LYS A 12 -12.44 26.60 -8.60
C LYS A 12 -11.50 26.96 -9.77
N PRO A 13 -11.32 26.08 -10.77
CA PRO A 13 -10.57 26.43 -11.97
C PRO A 13 -11.08 27.70 -12.66
N THR A 14 -12.37 27.97 -12.61
CA THR A 14 -12.98 29.20 -13.16
C THR A 14 -12.48 30.48 -12.52
N ASP A 15 -12.01 30.42 -11.26
CA ASP A 15 -11.48 31.58 -10.54
C ASP A 15 -10.10 32.00 -11.06
N ASP A 16 -9.30 31.02 -11.52
CA ASP A 16 -7.98 31.27 -12.10
C ASP A 16 -8.02 31.60 -13.59
N PHE A 17 -8.94 30.99 -14.32
CA PHE A 17 -8.98 31.09 -15.79
C PHE A 17 -10.09 31.98 -16.32
N ASN A 18 -10.96 32.52 -15.48
CA ASN A 18 -12.11 33.40 -15.79
C ASN A 18 -13.01 32.86 -16.92
N SER A 19 -13.03 31.53 -17.12
CA SER A 19 -13.85 30.87 -18.14
C SER A 19 -14.11 29.41 -17.80
N VAL A 20 -15.23 28.88 -18.25
CA VAL A 20 -15.51 27.43 -18.20
C VAL A 20 -14.75 26.74 -19.32
N PHE A 21 -13.92 25.74 -18.98
CA PHE A 21 -13.12 25.03 -19.96
C PHE A 21 -14.01 24.36 -21.02
N PHE A 22 -13.59 24.49 -22.26
CA PHE A 22 -14.23 23.96 -23.48
C PHE A 22 -15.56 24.61 -23.87
N ASP A 23 -16.29 25.20 -22.93
CA ASP A 23 -17.62 25.75 -23.17
C ASP A 23 -17.53 27.23 -23.58
N GLU A 24 -16.72 28.00 -22.87
CA GLU A 24 -16.57 29.45 -23.09
C GLU A 24 -15.26 29.85 -23.81
N TRP A 25 -14.58 28.88 -24.40
CA TRP A 25 -13.31 29.13 -25.06
C TRP A 25 -13.48 29.87 -26.38
N ASP A 26 -12.66 30.89 -26.59
CA ASP A 26 -12.52 31.56 -27.88
C ASP A 26 -11.65 30.75 -28.86
N PHE A 27 -11.57 31.22 -30.11
CA PHE A 27 -10.77 30.59 -31.17
C PHE A 27 -9.28 30.47 -30.79
N LYS A 28 -8.74 31.43 -30.07
CA LYS A 28 -7.33 31.42 -29.63
C LYS A 28 -7.08 30.34 -28.60
N GLN A 29 -7.97 30.17 -27.64
CA GLN A 29 -7.90 29.12 -26.61
C GLN A 29 -8.03 27.73 -27.23
N TRP A 30 -8.94 27.55 -28.18
CA TRP A 30 -9.06 26.32 -28.95
C TRP A 30 -7.79 25.99 -29.75
N ASN A 31 -7.16 26.97 -30.40
CA ASN A 31 -5.89 26.75 -31.10
C ASN A 31 -4.76 26.36 -30.17
N LEU A 32 -4.65 26.95 -28.99
CA LEU A 32 -3.67 26.56 -27.98
C LEU A 32 -3.88 25.11 -27.52
N PHE A 33 -5.13 24.73 -27.30
CA PHE A 33 -5.48 23.36 -26.96
C PHE A 33 -5.13 22.35 -28.05
N TYR A 34 -5.45 22.65 -29.32
CA TYR A 34 -5.09 21.76 -30.43
C TYR A 34 -3.58 21.64 -30.61
N ASN A 35 -2.82 22.70 -30.45
CA ASN A 35 -1.37 22.65 -30.47
C ASN A 35 -0.83 21.76 -29.34
N PHE A 36 -1.33 21.92 -28.12
CA PHE A 36 -0.98 21.05 -27.00
C PHE A 36 -1.31 19.58 -27.28
N MET A 37 -2.49 19.31 -27.86
CA MET A 37 -2.85 17.94 -28.24
C MET A 37 -1.95 17.38 -29.33
N ALA A 38 -1.53 18.18 -30.30
CA ALA A 38 -0.57 17.78 -31.33
C ALA A 38 0.80 17.44 -30.73
N ASP A 39 1.28 18.22 -29.78
CA ASP A 39 2.52 17.94 -29.05
C ASP A 39 2.41 16.65 -28.22
N CYS A 40 1.28 16.42 -27.56
CA CYS A 40 1.00 15.16 -26.86
C CYS A 40 1.02 13.96 -27.80
N LEU A 41 0.46 14.08 -29.01
CA LEU A 41 0.50 13.04 -30.04
C LEU A 41 1.93 12.75 -30.50
N GLN A 42 2.75 13.78 -30.70
CA GLN A 42 4.17 13.61 -31.05
C GLN A 42 4.93 12.85 -29.96
N VAL A 43 4.72 13.21 -28.68
CA VAL A 43 5.30 12.51 -27.54
C VAL A 43 4.83 11.05 -27.51
N TYR A 44 3.53 10.83 -27.72
CA TYR A 44 2.96 9.48 -27.78
C TYR A 44 3.57 8.64 -28.92
N HIS A 45 3.71 9.21 -30.11
CA HIS A 45 4.33 8.51 -31.25
C HIS A 45 5.79 8.16 -30.99
N LYS A 46 6.51 9.02 -30.28
CA LYS A 46 7.95 8.82 -30.00
C LYS A 46 8.20 7.83 -28.85
N TYR A 47 7.40 7.88 -27.80
CA TYR A 47 7.68 7.16 -26.55
C TYR A 47 6.60 6.13 -26.18
N GLY A 48 5.48 6.09 -26.89
CA GLY A 48 4.32 5.28 -26.54
C GLY A 48 3.59 5.82 -25.31
N ILE A 49 2.78 4.96 -24.69
CA ILE A 49 2.06 5.31 -23.44
C ILE A 49 3.06 5.37 -22.30
N VAL A 50 3.21 6.56 -21.73
CA VAL A 50 3.99 6.72 -20.49
C VAL A 50 3.27 6.00 -19.36
N LYS A 51 3.89 4.93 -18.85
CA LYS A 51 3.35 4.18 -17.72
C LYS A 51 3.35 5.07 -16.48
N SER A 52 2.17 5.31 -15.91
CA SER A 52 2.06 5.96 -14.60
C SER A 52 2.83 5.16 -13.54
N PRO A 53 3.48 5.81 -12.58
CA PRO A 53 4.09 5.10 -11.45
C PRO A 53 3.06 4.20 -10.79
N GLN A 54 3.21 2.89 -10.95
CA GLN A 54 2.26 1.87 -10.45
C GLN A 54 2.28 1.79 -8.92
N ASP A 55 3.35 2.30 -8.29
CA ASP A 55 3.60 2.17 -6.85
C ASP A 55 2.44 2.69 -5.99
N LYS A 56 1.90 3.87 -6.31
CA LYS A 56 0.78 4.46 -5.57
C LYS A 56 -0.52 3.66 -5.72
N LEU A 57 -0.79 3.11 -6.90
CA LEU A 57 -1.97 2.27 -7.13
C LEU A 57 -1.84 0.93 -6.41
N GLU A 58 -0.65 0.33 -6.43
CA GLU A 58 -0.39 -0.91 -5.73
C GLU A 58 -0.53 -0.75 -4.22
N LEU A 59 0.06 0.29 -3.64
CA LEU A 59 -0.09 0.61 -2.23
C LEU A 59 -1.56 0.81 -1.83
N ARG A 60 -2.34 1.51 -2.65
CA ARG A 60 -3.77 1.71 -2.42
C ARG A 60 -4.53 0.37 -2.46
N ARG A 61 -4.27 -0.51 -3.43
CA ARG A 61 -4.86 -1.86 -3.51
C ARG A 61 -4.50 -2.71 -2.29
N LEU A 62 -3.27 -2.65 -1.84
CA LEU A 62 -2.82 -3.36 -0.64
C LEU A 62 -3.58 -2.86 0.60
N ARG A 63 -3.72 -1.55 0.79
CA ARG A 63 -4.53 -0.97 1.88
C ARG A 63 -5.98 -1.43 1.82
N GLN A 64 -6.61 -1.42 0.64
CA GLN A 64 -7.97 -1.91 0.46
C GLN A 64 -8.10 -3.41 0.81
N THR A 65 -7.12 -4.22 0.43
CA THR A 65 -7.09 -5.66 0.75
C THR A 65 -7.01 -5.90 2.26
N MET A 66 -6.23 -5.10 2.97
CA MET A 66 -6.06 -5.22 4.42
C MET A 66 -7.29 -4.71 5.19
N GLY A 67 -7.82 -3.57 4.79
CA GLY A 67 -8.79 -2.79 5.57
C GLY A 67 -8.13 -2.04 6.73
N GLU A 68 -8.75 -0.94 7.15
CA GLU A 68 -8.14 -0.04 8.15
C GLU A 68 -8.00 -0.70 9.53
N VAL A 69 -8.96 -1.52 9.95
CA VAL A 69 -8.93 -2.21 11.25
C VAL A 69 -7.74 -3.17 11.34
N PHE A 70 -7.55 -3.98 10.28
CA PHE A 70 -6.40 -4.89 10.24
C PHE A 70 -5.07 -4.13 10.14
N LEU A 71 -5.03 -3.07 9.35
CA LEU A 71 -3.83 -2.26 9.17
C LEU A 71 -3.40 -1.61 10.49
N GLY A 72 -4.33 -0.99 11.22
CA GLY A 72 -4.07 -0.39 12.53
C GLY A 72 -3.53 -1.41 13.53
N TRP A 73 -4.20 -2.57 13.65
CA TRP A 73 -3.74 -3.65 14.49
C TRP A 73 -2.34 -4.16 14.11
N ALA A 74 -2.09 -4.36 12.82
CA ALA A 74 -0.80 -4.87 12.34
C ALA A 74 0.34 -3.86 12.56
N ASP A 75 0.06 -2.57 12.39
CA ASP A 75 1.02 -1.50 12.66
C ASP A 75 1.41 -1.45 14.14
N GLU A 76 0.45 -1.65 15.05
CA GLU A 76 0.70 -1.73 16.48
C GLU A 76 1.45 -3.02 16.86
N TYR A 77 0.98 -4.17 16.37
CA TYR A 77 1.55 -5.49 16.70
C TYR A 77 3.00 -5.67 16.23
N TYR A 78 3.34 -5.11 15.05
CA TYR A 78 4.68 -5.14 14.48
C TYR A 78 5.42 -3.82 14.64
N SER A 79 4.99 -2.97 15.58
CA SER A 79 5.70 -1.73 15.89
C SER A 79 7.13 -2.01 16.36
N VAL A 80 8.00 -1.08 16.05
CA VAL A 80 9.41 -1.08 16.48
C VAL A 80 9.62 0.23 17.20
N SER A 81 10.33 0.20 18.34
CA SER A 81 10.63 1.43 19.10
C SER A 81 11.34 2.46 18.23
N GLU A 82 11.04 3.73 18.41
CA GLU A 82 11.64 4.84 17.64
C GLU A 82 13.17 4.90 17.80
N GLU A 83 13.70 4.39 18.91
CA GLU A 83 15.14 4.34 19.19
C GLU A 83 15.87 3.21 18.46
N PHE A 84 15.13 2.35 17.73
CA PHE A 84 15.73 1.23 17.02
C PHE A 84 16.53 1.70 15.80
N ASP A 85 17.84 1.39 15.80
CA ASP A 85 18.70 1.59 14.66
C ASP A 85 18.48 0.53 13.56
N PRO A 86 17.93 0.91 12.38
CA PRO A 86 17.65 -0.01 11.30
C PRO A 86 18.90 -0.72 10.71
N SER A 87 20.10 -0.25 11.01
CA SER A 87 21.36 -0.86 10.54
C SER A 87 21.73 -2.12 11.34
N LYS A 88 21.20 -2.27 12.55
CA LYS A 88 21.44 -3.47 13.38
C LYS A 88 20.79 -4.71 12.73
N SER A 89 21.51 -5.81 12.78
CA SER A 89 21.07 -7.08 12.16
C SER A 89 20.02 -7.85 12.97
N VAL A 90 19.81 -7.49 14.23
CA VAL A 90 18.91 -8.20 15.15
C VAL A 90 17.76 -7.27 15.55
N TRP A 91 16.53 -7.79 15.54
CA TRP A 91 15.36 -7.09 16.03
C TRP A 91 15.37 -6.97 17.55
N PRO A 92 14.80 -5.91 18.15
CA PRO A 92 14.65 -5.80 19.59
C PRO A 92 13.81 -6.94 20.17
N ASP A 93 14.04 -7.29 21.44
CA ASP A 93 13.31 -8.37 22.11
C ASP A 93 11.83 -8.05 22.35
N ASP A 94 11.43 -6.81 22.32
CA ASP A 94 10.04 -6.33 22.43
C ASP A 94 9.30 -6.32 21.07
N CYS A 95 10.00 -6.55 19.96
CA CYS A 95 9.43 -6.54 18.62
C CYS A 95 8.98 -7.94 18.16
N ASN A 96 7.84 -8.01 17.46
CA ASN A 96 7.31 -9.25 16.89
C ASN A 96 7.86 -9.55 15.48
N LEU A 97 8.65 -8.64 14.88
CA LEU A 97 9.35 -8.89 13.62
C LEU A 97 10.47 -9.91 13.82
N GLY A 98 10.73 -10.74 12.80
CA GLY A 98 11.74 -11.81 12.86
C GLY A 98 11.32 -13.02 13.68
N ARG A 99 10.21 -12.97 14.39
CA ARG A 99 9.73 -14.09 15.21
C ARG A 99 8.83 -15.04 14.42
N ARG A 100 8.98 -16.33 14.72
CA ARG A 100 8.13 -17.41 14.21
C ARG A 100 6.92 -17.57 15.11
N ILE A 101 5.74 -17.15 14.66
CA ILE A 101 4.50 -17.11 15.45
C ILE A 101 3.47 -18.04 14.82
N SER A 102 2.74 -18.81 15.65
CA SER A 102 1.63 -19.63 15.16
C SER A 102 0.56 -18.71 14.52
N LYS A 103 0.14 -19.07 13.29
CA LYS A 103 -0.92 -18.32 12.59
C LYS A 103 -2.21 -18.27 13.42
N LYS A 104 -2.53 -19.35 14.14
CA LYS A 104 -3.72 -19.43 14.98
C LYS A 104 -3.64 -18.45 16.16
N ASP A 105 -2.48 -18.38 16.82
CA ASP A 105 -2.31 -17.49 17.96
C ASP A 105 -2.32 -16.03 17.53
N LEU A 106 -1.68 -15.74 16.37
CA LEU A 106 -1.72 -14.41 15.79
C LEU A 106 -3.13 -13.98 15.39
N TYR A 107 -3.93 -14.91 14.85
CA TYR A 107 -5.32 -14.68 14.51
C TYR A 107 -6.19 -14.46 15.76
N ASN A 108 -5.98 -15.25 16.81
CA ASN A 108 -6.68 -15.08 18.08
C ASN A 108 -6.35 -13.70 18.69
N HIS A 109 -5.08 -13.33 18.73
CA HIS A 109 -4.67 -12.01 19.20
C HIS A 109 -5.34 -10.87 18.41
N PHE A 110 -5.45 -11.01 17.07
CA PHE A 110 -6.18 -10.04 16.25
C PHE A 110 -7.66 -9.96 16.65
N LEU A 111 -8.33 -11.09 16.86
CA LEU A 111 -9.75 -11.15 17.21
C LEU A 111 -10.02 -10.67 18.64
N ASP A 112 -9.10 -10.91 19.57
CA ASP A 112 -9.23 -10.44 20.95
C ASP A 112 -9.21 -8.91 21.01
N ASN A 113 -8.39 -8.28 20.17
CA ASN A 113 -8.36 -6.83 20.05
C ASN A 113 -9.50 -6.28 19.17
N ASN A 114 -10.05 -7.10 18.26
CA ASN A 114 -11.06 -6.68 17.29
C ASN A 114 -12.21 -7.72 17.20
N PRO A 115 -13.04 -7.90 18.25
CA PRO A 115 -14.03 -8.98 18.31
C PRO A 115 -15.05 -8.97 17.17
N ARG A 116 -15.38 -7.80 16.63
CA ARG A 116 -16.31 -7.62 15.50
C ARG A 116 -15.80 -8.22 14.21
N GLU A 117 -14.48 -8.32 14.06
CA GLU A 117 -13.84 -8.86 12.84
C GLU A 117 -13.99 -10.38 12.70
N ARG A 118 -14.45 -11.09 13.70
CA ARG A 118 -14.69 -12.56 13.66
C ARG A 118 -15.59 -12.96 12.49
N THR A 119 -16.61 -12.17 12.21
CA THR A 119 -17.55 -12.43 11.12
C THR A 119 -16.97 -12.04 9.75
N TYR A 120 -16.18 -10.98 9.69
CA TYR A 120 -15.71 -10.38 8.42
C TYR A 120 -14.35 -10.90 7.96
N THR A 121 -13.53 -11.37 8.88
CA THR A 121 -12.16 -11.79 8.58
C THR A 121 -11.91 -13.25 8.99
N PRO A 122 -12.33 -14.24 8.20
CA PRO A 122 -11.99 -15.64 8.45
C PRO A 122 -10.46 -15.86 8.37
N ILE A 123 -9.95 -16.89 9.04
CA ILE A 123 -8.51 -17.20 9.16
C ILE A 123 -7.80 -17.35 7.80
N THR A 124 -8.52 -17.76 6.76
CA THR A 124 -7.98 -17.84 5.38
C THR A 124 -7.71 -16.45 4.80
N ASN A 125 -8.62 -15.49 5.05
CA ASN A 125 -8.46 -14.10 4.61
C ASN A 125 -7.43 -13.37 5.48
N PHE A 126 -7.31 -13.72 6.75
CA PHE A 126 -6.28 -13.19 7.65
C PHE A 126 -4.87 -13.41 7.09
N LYS A 127 -4.56 -14.64 6.60
CA LYS A 127 -3.26 -14.89 5.93
C LYS A 127 -3.04 -14.03 4.68
N LYS A 128 -4.10 -13.77 3.89
CA LYS A 128 -4.02 -12.87 2.73
C LYS A 128 -3.71 -11.44 3.15
N LYS A 129 -4.36 -10.95 4.21
CA LYS A 129 -4.11 -9.62 4.79
C LYS A 129 -2.67 -9.50 5.31
N LEU A 130 -2.14 -10.52 6.01
CA LEU A 130 -0.74 -10.56 6.45
C LEU A 130 0.26 -10.49 5.30
N LYS A 131 0.01 -11.24 4.20
CA LYS A 131 0.85 -11.15 3.01
C LYS A 131 0.79 -9.77 2.35
N ALA A 132 -0.39 -9.15 2.31
CA ALA A 132 -0.56 -7.79 1.81
C ALA A 132 0.19 -6.78 2.69
N TYR A 133 0.13 -6.93 4.01
CA TYR A 133 0.86 -6.10 4.97
C TYR A 133 2.38 -6.22 4.80
N ALA A 134 2.89 -7.45 4.70
CA ALA A 134 4.31 -7.68 4.44
C ALA A 134 4.76 -6.97 3.15
N LYS A 135 3.98 -7.07 2.08
CA LYS A 135 4.28 -6.38 0.82
C LYS A 135 4.20 -4.85 0.98
N TYR A 136 3.20 -4.34 1.69
CA TYR A 136 2.99 -2.92 1.95
C TYR A 136 4.16 -2.29 2.73
N LYS A 137 4.63 -2.98 3.78
CA LYS A 137 5.78 -2.54 4.61
C LYS A 137 7.13 -2.95 4.02
N ARG A 138 7.15 -3.64 2.87
CA ARG A 138 8.37 -4.19 2.24
C ARG A 138 9.11 -5.21 3.10
N TYR A 139 8.38 -5.97 3.93
CA TYR A 139 8.91 -7.10 4.67
C TYR A 139 8.93 -8.37 3.81
N ALA A 140 9.78 -9.33 4.16
CA ALA A 140 9.72 -10.70 3.69
C ALA A 140 8.66 -11.47 4.49
N PHE A 141 7.77 -12.17 3.80
CA PHE A 141 6.81 -13.07 4.42
C PHE A 141 7.37 -14.49 4.40
N ASN A 142 7.55 -15.09 5.56
CA ASN A 142 8.17 -16.40 5.75
C ASN A 142 9.47 -16.51 4.94
N PRO A 143 10.55 -15.77 5.31
CA PRO A 143 11.81 -15.80 4.57
C PRO A 143 12.36 -17.22 4.46
N ALA A 144 13.22 -17.48 3.46
CA ALA A 144 13.71 -18.82 3.08
C ALA A 144 14.28 -19.67 4.24
N LYS A 145 14.72 -19.03 5.31
CA LYS A 145 15.15 -19.70 6.56
C LYS A 145 14.05 -20.52 7.23
N LEU A 146 12.77 -20.18 6.99
CA LEU A 146 11.61 -20.78 7.64
C LEU A 146 10.69 -21.52 6.64
N GLY A 147 11.00 -21.45 5.33
CA GLY A 147 10.16 -22.01 4.27
C GLY A 147 8.92 -21.19 3.92
N LYS A 148 8.42 -21.32 2.68
CA LYS A 148 7.26 -20.55 2.18
C LYS A 148 5.96 -20.86 2.92
N ASP A 149 5.78 -22.13 3.31
CA ASP A 149 4.65 -22.60 4.11
C ASP A 149 5.20 -23.32 5.33
N ASP A 150 5.59 -22.53 6.33
CA ASP A 150 6.17 -23.05 7.55
C ASP A 150 5.11 -23.82 8.34
N LYS A 151 5.21 -25.15 8.31
CA LYS A 151 4.35 -26.06 9.06
C LYS A 151 5.18 -27.02 9.88
N ALA A 152 4.90 -27.11 11.15
CA ALA A 152 5.49 -28.08 12.05
C ALA A 152 4.42 -28.68 12.96
N GLY A 153 4.31 -30.00 13.03
CA GLY A 153 3.32 -30.70 13.86
C GLY A 153 1.86 -30.33 13.51
N GLY A 154 1.55 -30.04 12.22
CA GLY A 154 0.22 -29.60 11.80
C GLY A 154 -0.09 -28.12 12.07
N ILE A 155 0.81 -27.39 12.72
CA ILE A 155 0.66 -25.96 13.02
C ILE A 155 1.30 -25.14 11.90
N GLU A 156 0.58 -24.17 11.38
CA GLU A 156 1.09 -23.21 10.41
C GLU A 156 1.65 -21.98 11.12
N TYR A 157 2.86 -21.61 10.76
CA TYR A 157 3.58 -20.48 11.34
C TYR A 157 3.71 -19.33 10.34
N VAL A 158 3.86 -18.14 10.87
CA VAL A 158 4.09 -16.90 10.11
C VAL A 158 5.27 -16.17 10.73
N CYS A 159 6.11 -15.61 9.89
CA CYS A 159 7.20 -14.71 10.25
C CYS A 159 7.23 -13.55 9.26
N LEU A 160 7.29 -12.33 9.76
CA LEU A 160 7.58 -11.13 8.97
C LEU A 160 8.98 -10.66 9.33
N ASP A 161 9.83 -10.46 8.33
CA ASP A 161 11.23 -10.08 8.55
C ASP A 161 11.68 -9.08 7.47
N ARG A 162 12.86 -8.49 7.63
CA ARG A 162 13.47 -7.64 6.61
C ARG A 162 13.68 -8.42 5.32
N ARG A 163 13.50 -7.77 4.18
CA ARG A 163 13.97 -8.35 2.93
C ARG A 163 15.48 -8.43 2.97
N SER A 164 16.02 -9.62 2.74
CA SER A 164 17.45 -9.79 2.47
C SER A 164 17.84 -8.87 1.31
N LYS A 165 18.95 -8.11 1.47
CA LYS A 165 19.47 -7.24 0.40
C LYS A 165 20.09 -8.04 -0.76
N HIS A 166 20.02 -9.39 -0.72
CA HIS A 166 20.56 -10.29 -1.73
C HIS A 166 19.42 -11.16 -2.27
N GLY A 167 18.85 -10.74 -3.39
CA GLY A 167 17.91 -11.48 -4.20
C GLY A 167 17.56 -10.66 -5.45
#